data_0716dcb19a1de079a3c0dd0e7e55ee1c
#
_entry.id   0716dcb19a1de079a3c0dd0e7e55ee1c
#
_cell.length_a   1.000
_cell.length_b   1.000
_cell.length_c   1.000
_cell.angle_alpha   90.00
_cell.angle_beta   90.00
_cell.angle_gamma   90.00
#
_symmetry.space_group_name_H-M   'P 1'
#
loop_
_entity.id
_entity.type
_entity.pdbx_description
1 polymer ?
#
loop_
_entity_poly.entity_id
_entity_poly.type
_entity_poly.pdbx_seq_one_letter_code
_entity_poly.pdbx_strand_id
1 'polypeptide(L)'
;ASICEAIAARQPDADCVIFRDRVFSWAEIQNRTRRLAQVVHEAGIGPQRRSPRVPPEHLNNWESSQSHLALYMLNGNEYLESMLGCWKAGTVPFNVNYRYVAEELRYLLTDSSAEGIIVHERFTPVLQAVLPTLKKQPKLILQVADDSGFGLLPGAVDYESAIAQASPTLPSFLTEGWSGDDMYLCYTGGTTGM
;
A
#
# COMPACT_ATOMS: atom_id res chain seq x y z
N ALA A 1 -11.49 -3.25 -5.12
CA ALA A 1 -12.05 -2.26 -4.19
C ALA A 1 -13.58 -2.36 -4.08
N SER A 2 -14.33 -2.32 -5.19
CA SER A 2 -15.81 -2.28 -5.23
C SER A 2 -16.50 -3.43 -4.47
N ILE A 3 -15.96 -4.65 -4.52
CA ILE A 3 -16.54 -5.81 -3.81
C ILE A 3 -16.54 -5.57 -2.29
N CYS A 4 -15.42 -5.10 -1.73
CA CYS A 4 -15.32 -4.83 -0.28
C CYS A 4 -16.29 -3.71 0.14
N GLU A 5 -16.47 -2.69 -0.69
CA GLU A 5 -17.43 -1.61 -0.45
C GLU A 5 -18.87 -2.15 -0.43
N ALA A 6 -19.21 -3.03 -1.37
CA ALA A 6 -20.54 -3.62 -1.44
C ALA A 6 -20.84 -4.53 -0.23
N ILE A 7 -19.84 -5.29 0.25
CA ILE A 7 -19.98 -6.11 1.45
C ILE A 7 -20.17 -5.23 2.68
N ALA A 8 -19.32 -4.21 2.85
CA ALA A 8 -19.41 -3.30 3.98
C ALA A 8 -20.75 -2.55 4.04
N ALA A 9 -21.31 -2.16 2.88
CA ALA A 9 -22.62 -1.52 2.81
C ALA A 9 -23.76 -2.48 3.21
N ARG A 10 -23.60 -3.78 2.98
CA ARG A 10 -24.62 -4.79 3.22
C ARG A 10 -24.60 -5.37 4.63
N GLN A 11 -23.44 -5.47 5.23
CA GLN A 11 -23.24 -6.06 6.56
C GLN A 11 -22.14 -5.31 7.34
N PRO A 12 -22.37 -4.03 7.66
CA PRO A 12 -21.35 -3.14 8.22
C PRO A 12 -20.81 -3.62 9.57
N ASP A 13 -21.65 -4.23 10.39
CA ASP A 13 -21.33 -4.63 11.77
C ASP A 13 -20.76 -6.06 11.87
N ALA A 14 -20.73 -6.81 10.77
CA ALA A 14 -20.14 -8.15 10.77
C ALA A 14 -18.60 -8.09 10.84
N ASP A 15 -18.01 -9.10 11.47
CA ASP A 15 -16.56 -9.24 11.58
C ASP A 15 -15.93 -9.34 10.17
N CYS A 16 -14.91 -8.52 9.93
CA CYS A 16 -14.17 -8.49 8.69
C CYS A 16 -12.74 -9.01 8.87
N VAL A 17 -12.05 -8.50 9.88
CA VAL A 17 -10.65 -8.88 10.17
C VAL A 17 -10.55 -9.24 11.65
N ILE A 18 -9.99 -10.42 11.91
CA ILE A 18 -9.64 -10.86 13.26
C ILE A 18 -8.13 -11.07 13.28
N PHE A 19 -7.44 -10.27 14.08
CA PHE A 19 -6.01 -10.37 14.24
C PHE A 19 -5.61 -10.26 15.71
N ARG A 20 -5.07 -11.35 16.28
CA ARG A 20 -4.81 -11.51 17.72
C ARG A 20 -6.11 -11.32 18.52
N ASP A 21 -6.11 -10.34 19.43
CA ASP A 21 -7.23 -9.94 20.29
C ASP A 21 -8.09 -8.80 19.70
N ARG A 22 -7.75 -8.34 18.50
CA ARG A 22 -8.47 -7.25 17.80
C ARG A 22 -9.44 -7.83 16.77
N VAL A 23 -10.65 -7.34 16.80
CA VAL A 23 -11.69 -7.63 15.81
C VAL A 23 -12.11 -6.32 15.17
N PHE A 24 -12.17 -6.30 13.85
CA PHE A 24 -12.60 -5.15 13.06
C PHE A 24 -13.83 -5.53 12.25
N SER A 25 -14.86 -4.71 12.32
CA SER A 25 -16.04 -4.82 11.47
C SER A 25 -15.75 -4.40 10.02
N TRP A 26 -16.64 -4.76 9.10
CA TRP A 26 -16.58 -4.28 7.72
C TRP A 26 -16.64 -2.76 7.61
N ALA A 27 -17.44 -2.09 8.45
CA ALA A 27 -17.53 -0.63 8.48
C ALA A 27 -16.20 0.00 8.92
N GLU A 28 -15.54 -0.56 9.92
CA GLU A 28 -14.24 -0.07 10.40
C GLU A 28 -13.16 -0.24 9.34
N ILE A 29 -13.02 -1.43 8.74
CA ILE A 29 -12.04 -1.69 7.67
C ILE A 29 -12.33 -0.80 6.45
N GLN A 30 -13.59 -0.62 6.09
CA GLN A 30 -13.97 0.31 5.02
C GLN A 30 -13.53 1.73 5.32
N ASN A 31 -13.80 2.22 6.52
CA ASN A 31 -13.43 3.58 6.94
C ASN A 31 -11.90 3.75 6.92
N ARG A 32 -11.15 2.84 7.54
CA ARG A 32 -9.68 2.88 7.62
C ARG A 32 -9.04 2.82 6.24
N THR A 33 -9.50 1.92 5.37
CA THR A 33 -8.95 1.76 4.02
C THR A 33 -9.27 2.92 3.09
N ARG A 34 -10.41 3.60 3.27
CA ARG A 34 -10.73 4.85 2.56
C ARG A 34 -9.82 6.00 3.01
N ARG A 35 -9.58 6.12 4.32
CA ARG A 35 -8.64 7.11 4.87
C ARG A 35 -7.23 6.87 4.37
N LEU A 36 -6.77 5.62 4.35
CA LEU A 36 -5.47 5.28 3.77
C LEU A 36 -5.39 5.64 2.28
N ALA A 37 -6.43 5.35 1.51
CA ALA A 37 -6.49 5.73 0.10
C ALA A 37 -6.40 7.25 -0.08
N GLN A 38 -7.01 8.03 0.82
CA GLN A 38 -6.92 9.49 0.82
C GLN A 38 -5.49 9.95 1.10
N VAL A 39 -4.81 9.37 2.10
CA VAL A 39 -3.39 9.68 2.41
C VAL A 39 -2.50 9.43 1.20
N VAL A 40 -2.67 8.29 0.53
CA VAL A 40 -1.91 7.93 -0.67
C VAL A 40 -2.17 8.92 -1.80
N HIS A 41 -3.43 9.28 -2.02
CA HIS A 41 -3.83 10.25 -3.04
C HIS A 41 -3.26 11.65 -2.77
N GLU A 42 -3.34 12.14 -1.54
CA GLU A 42 -2.80 13.45 -1.12
C GLU A 42 -1.28 13.53 -1.23
N ALA A 43 -0.58 12.40 -1.12
CA ALA A 43 0.85 12.30 -1.39
C ALA A 43 1.19 12.36 -2.90
N GLY A 44 0.21 12.53 -3.77
CA GLY A 44 0.41 12.58 -5.22
C GLY A 44 0.74 11.23 -5.84
N ILE A 45 0.26 10.13 -5.24
CA ILE A 45 0.45 8.76 -5.73
C ILE A 45 -0.89 8.25 -6.29
N GLY A 46 -0.84 7.55 -7.41
CA GLY A 46 -2.02 7.12 -8.14
C GLY A 46 -2.62 8.22 -9.03
N PRO A 47 -3.80 8.01 -9.60
CA PRO A 47 -4.43 8.96 -10.51
C PRO A 47 -4.81 10.25 -9.77
N GLN A 48 -4.42 11.40 -10.32
CA GLN A 48 -4.77 12.72 -9.77
C GLN A 48 -6.03 13.32 -10.42
N ARG A 49 -6.54 12.68 -11.46
CA ARG A 49 -7.77 13.03 -12.19
C ARG A 49 -8.31 11.79 -12.88
N ARG A 50 -9.57 11.84 -13.29
CA ARG A 50 -10.10 10.79 -14.16
C ARG A 50 -9.31 10.76 -15.48
N SER A 51 -8.54 9.73 -15.67
CA SER A 51 -7.82 9.45 -16.91
C SER A 51 -8.20 8.04 -17.38
N PRO A 52 -8.38 7.83 -18.67
CA PRO A 52 -8.55 6.46 -19.18
C PRO A 52 -7.29 5.67 -18.81
N ARG A 53 -7.49 4.46 -18.31
CA ARG A 53 -6.39 3.51 -18.11
C ARG A 53 -5.84 3.09 -19.47
N VAL A 54 -4.55 2.82 -19.53
CA VAL A 54 -3.98 2.13 -20.68
C VAL A 54 -4.58 0.71 -20.69
N PRO A 55 -5.27 0.30 -21.75
CA PRO A 55 -5.83 -1.03 -21.81
C PRO A 55 -4.74 -2.10 -21.69
N PRO A 56 -5.01 -3.23 -20.99
CA PRO A 56 -4.02 -4.31 -20.80
C PRO A 56 -3.39 -4.81 -22.11
N GLU A 57 -4.14 -4.82 -23.20
CA GLU A 57 -3.66 -5.22 -24.52
C GLU A 57 -2.62 -4.27 -25.13
N HIS A 58 -2.49 -3.06 -24.60
CA HIS A 58 -1.47 -2.08 -24.99
C HIS A 58 -0.24 -2.07 -24.08
N LEU A 59 -0.19 -2.97 -23.10
CA LEU A 59 0.92 -3.14 -22.17
C LEU A 59 1.61 -4.49 -22.42
N ASN A 60 2.92 -4.54 -22.25
CA ASN A 60 3.61 -5.82 -22.14
C ASN A 60 3.24 -6.50 -20.81
N ASN A 61 3.42 -7.81 -20.72
CA ASN A 61 3.06 -8.62 -19.55
C ASN A 61 3.73 -8.18 -18.23
N TRP A 62 4.81 -7.41 -18.32
CA TRP A 62 5.57 -6.89 -17.16
C TRP A 62 5.36 -5.40 -16.91
N GLU A 63 4.53 -4.74 -17.71
CA GLU A 63 4.29 -3.30 -17.57
C GLU A 63 3.03 -3.03 -16.76
N SER A 64 3.05 -1.91 -16.03
CA SER A 64 1.91 -1.36 -15.33
C SER A 64 1.81 0.13 -15.61
N SER A 65 0.60 0.60 -15.89
CA SER A 65 0.30 2.04 -16.01
C SER A 65 -0.11 2.69 -14.68
N GLN A 66 -0.07 1.93 -13.59
CA GLN A 66 -0.47 2.39 -12.25
C GLN A 66 0.77 2.70 -11.39
N SER A 67 0.60 3.55 -10.39
CA SER A 67 1.63 3.78 -9.35
C SER A 67 1.75 2.57 -8.42
N HIS A 68 2.95 2.25 -7.99
CA HIS A 68 3.23 1.08 -7.17
C HIS A 68 3.57 1.47 -5.72
N LEU A 69 3.03 0.72 -4.76
CA LEU A 69 3.34 0.84 -3.33
C LEU A 69 3.90 -0.46 -2.76
N ALA A 70 5.06 -0.33 -2.11
CA ALA A 70 5.71 -1.43 -1.42
C ALA A 70 5.09 -1.66 -0.03
N LEU A 71 4.75 -2.91 0.29
CA LEU A 71 4.29 -3.32 1.62
C LEU A 71 5.41 -4.11 2.30
N TYR A 72 6.23 -3.43 3.11
CA TYR A 72 7.37 -4.00 3.82
C TYR A 72 7.01 -4.28 5.27
N MET A 73 6.19 -5.30 5.47
CA MET A 73 5.62 -5.59 6.77
C MET A 73 5.32 -7.08 6.96
N LEU A 74 5.09 -7.47 8.21
CA LEU A 74 4.54 -8.77 8.56
C LEU A 74 3.01 -8.75 8.38
N ASN A 75 2.41 -9.94 8.41
CA ASN A 75 0.96 -10.07 8.38
C ASN A 75 0.33 -9.41 9.62
N GLY A 76 -0.75 -8.70 9.38
CA GLY A 76 -1.52 -7.97 10.38
C GLY A 76 -2.75 -7.34 9.75
N ASN A 77 -3.56 -6.64 10.54
CA ASN A 77 -4.67 -5.86 10.00
C ASN A 77 -4.15 -4.75 9.08
N GLU A 78 -3.05 -4.10 9.44
CA GLU A 78 -2.43 -3.02 8.66
C GLU A 78 -1.97 -3.50 7.27
N TYR A 79 -1.52 -4.77 7.16
CA TYR A 79 -1.17 -5.36 5.87
C TYR A 79 -2.39 -5.45 4.94
N LEU A 80 -3.50 -5.99 5.45
CA LEU A 80 -4.74 -6.12 4.67
C LEU A 80 -5.35 -4.75 4.37
N GLU A 81 -5.35 -3.84 5.35
CA GLU A 81 -5.77 -2.46 5.16
C GLU A 81 -4.95 -1.77 4.06
N SER A 82 -3.64 -1.99 4.06
CA SER A 82 -2.73 -1.42 3.07
C SER A 82 -3.02 -1.93 1.66
N MET A 83 -3.25 -3.23 1.49
CA MET A 83 -3.64 -3.78 0.20
C MET A 83 -4.95 -3.15 -0.31
N LEU A 84 -5.99 -3.13 0.52
CA LEU A 84 -7.30 -2.61 0.16
C LEU A 84 -7.26 -1.08 -0.08
N GLY A 85 -6.53 -0.35 0.77
CA GLY A 85 -6.35 1.10 0.64
C GLY A 85 -5.60 1.48 -0.64
N CYS A 86 -4.56 0.74 -1.01
CA CYS A 86 -3.84 0.93 -2.27
C CYS A 86 -4.77 0.77 -3.48
N TRP A 87 -5.55 -0.30 -3.54
CA TRP A 87 -6.52 -0.47 -4.63
C TRP A 87 -7.58 0.63 -4.65
N LYS A 88 -8.04 1.09 -3.49
CA LYS A 88 -8.97 2.22 -3.41
C LYS A 88 -8.36 3.53 -3.89
N ALA A 89 -7.06 3.69 -3.71
CA ALA A 89 -6.29 4.82 -4.27
C ALA A 89 -5.97 4.67 -5.77
N GLY A 90 -6.37 3.57 -6.40
CA GLY A 90 -6.05 3.29 -7.80
C GLY A 90 -4.58 2.95 -8.04
N THR A 91 -3.92 2.38 -7.04
CA THR A 91 -2.50 2.00 -7.07
C THR A 91 -2.33 0.49 -6.96
N VAL A 92 -1.13 0.00 -7.27
CA VAL A 92 -0.77 -1.42 -7.23
C VAL A 92 0.06 -1.70 -5.99
N PRO A 93 -0.48 -2.42 -4.99
CA PRO A 93 0.33 -2.89 -3.88
C PRO A 93 1.23 -4.05 -4.32
N PHE A 94 2.38 -4.17 -3.69
CA PHE A 94 3.22 -5.36 -3.79
C PHE A 94 3.92 -5.68 -2.48
N ASN A 95 4.08 -6.96 -2.22
CA ASN A 95 4.73 -7.45 -1.01
C ASN A 95 6.24 -7.39 -1.12
N VAL A 96 6.90 -6.88 -0.06
CA VAL A 96 8.35 -6.96 0.12
C VAL A 96 8.65 -8.12 1.06
N ASN A 97 9.52 -9.03 0.63
CA ASN A 97 9.96 -10.08 1.52
C ASN A 97 10.70 -9.49 2.73
N TYR A 98 10.17 -9.69 3.93
CA TYR A 98 10.71 -9.12 5.17
C TYR A 98 12.11 -9.65 5.54
N ARG A 99 12.60 -10.69 4.85
CA ARG A 99 13.95 -11.24 5.03
C ARG A 99 14.99 -10.58 4.13
N TYR A 100 14.58 -9.68 3.23
CA TYR A 100 15.52 -9.05 2.32
C TYR A 100 16.56 -8.22 3.06
N VAL A 101 17.81 -8.38 2.64
CA VAL A 101 18.90 -7.49 3.02
C VAL A 101 18.86 -6.20 2.19
N ALA A 102 19.67 -5.21 2.54
CA ALA A 102 19.64 -3.89 1.92
C ALA A 102 19.77 -3.91 0.39
N GLU A 103 20.62 -4.79 -0.16
CA GLU A 103 20.83 -4.88 -1.60
C GLU A 103 19.59 -5.41 -2.33
N GLU A 104 18.98 -6.46 -1.82
CA GLU A 104 17.75 -7.04 -2.37
C GLU A 104 16.57 -6.04 -2.28
N LEU A 105 16.47 -5.34 -1.14
CA LEU A 105 15.45 -4.31 -0.96
C LEU A 105 15.66 -3.15 -1.95
N ARG A 106 16.90 -2.69 -2.13
CA ARG A 106 17.25 -1.64 -3.11
C ARG A 106 16.88 -2.07 -4.52
N TYR A 107 17.23 -3.31 -4.89
CA TYR A 107 16.87 -3.87 -6.20
C TYR A 107 15.35 -3.83 -6.40
N LEU A 108 14.59 -4.41 -5.47
CA LEU A 108 13.13 -4.50 -5.55
C LEU A 108 12.47 -3.13 -5.67
N LEU A 109 12.84 -2.17 -4.83
CA LEU A 109 12.26 -0.82 -4.85
C LEU A 109 12.59 -0.05 -6.13
N THR A 110 13.77 -0.32 -6.71
CA THR A 110 14.21 0.29 -7.98
C THR A 110 13.48 -0.33 -9.17
N ASP A 111 13.43 -1.64 -9.24
CA ASP A 111 12.82 -2.40 -10.33
C ASP A 111 11.30 -2.16 -10.39
N SER A 112 10.64 -2.23 -9.25
CA SER A 112 9.20 -1.92 -9.14
C SER A 112 8.87 -0.46 -9.36
N SER A 113 9.84 0.45 -9.40
CA SER A 113 9.62 1.89 -9.43
C SER A 113 8.68 2.37 -8.32
N ALA A 114 8.81 1.82 -7.11
CA ALA A 114 7.96 2.12 -5.97
C ALA A 114 7.86 3.63 -5.70
N GLU A 115 6.63 4.15 -5.65
CA GLU A 115 6.37 5.56 -5.38
C GLU A 115 6.06 5.82 -3.90
N GLY A 116 5.63 4.80 -3.17
CA GLY A 116 5.39 4.84 -1.75
C GLY A 116 5.75 3.52 -1.06
N ILE A 117 5.95 3.60 0.24
CA ILE A 117 6.33 2.47 1.08
C ILE A 117 5.48 2.50 2.35
N ILE A 118 4.88 1.37 2.72
CA ILE A 118 4.27 1.15 4.02
C ILE A 118 5.14 0.11 4.74
N VAL A 119 5.67 0.45 5.90
CA VAL A 119 6.72 -0.33 6.55
C VAL A 119 6.45 -0.52 8.03
N HIS A 120 6.65 -1.74 8.57
CA HIS A 120 6.73 -1.94 10.01
C HIS A 120 8.02 -1.34 10.57
N GLU A 121 7.93 -0.78 11.76
CA GLU A 121 9.03 -0.13 12.48
C GLU A 121 10.30 -0.99 12.51
N ARG A 122 10.19 -2.29 12.79
CA ARG A 122 11.32 -3.23 12.84
C ARG A 122 12.16 -3.33 11.58
N PHE A 123 11.61 -2.93 10.44
CA PHE A 123 12.33 -2.98 9.15
C PHE A 123 12.90 -1.61 8.76
N THR A 124 12.65 -0.58 9.54
CA THR A 124 13.16 0.76 9.25
C THR A 124 14.69 0.87 9.24
N PRO A 125 15.47 0.11 10.04
CA PRO A 125 16.93 0.17 9.92
C PRO A 125 17.45 -0.24 8.55
N VAL A 126 16.86 -1.28 7.94
CA VAL A 126 17.24 -1.72 6.58
C VAL A 126 16.78 -0.69 5.56
N LEU A 127 15.55 -0.20 5.68
CA LEU A 127 15.02 0.84 4.78
C LEU A 127 15.86 2.13 4.86
N GLN A 128 16.25 2.55 6.06
CA GLN A 128 17.08 3.74 6.27
C GLN A 128 18.43 3.66 5.55
N ALA A 129 19.04 2.47 5.54
CA ALA A 129 20.27 2.25 4.80
C ALA A 129 20.08 2.28 3.27
N VAL A 130 18.91 1.90 2.80
CA VAL A 130 18.60 1.83 1.36
C VAL A 130 18.18 3.17 0.78
N LEU A 131 17.38 3.97 1.50
CA LEU A 131 16.81 5.22 0.99
C LEU A 131 17.83 6.15 0.31
N PRO A 132 19.02 6.43 0.88
CA PRO A 132 20.01 7.31 0.24
C PRO A 132 20.56 6.79 -1.09
N THR A 133 20.40 5.49 -1.35
CA THR A 133 20.93 4.81 -2.56
C THR A 133 19.92 4.77 -3.71
N LEU A 134 18.66 5.13 -3.45
CA LEU A 134 17.61 5.14 -4.45
C LEU A 134 17.72 6.39 -5.34
N LYS A 135 17.69 6.19 -6.66
CA LYS A 135 17.69 7.29 -7.63
C LYS A 135 16.41 8.14 -7.55
N LYS A 136 15.28 7.50 -7.27
CA LYS A 136 13.98 8.13 -7.07
C LYS A 136 13.55 7.88 -5.64
N GLN A 137 13.38 8.95 -4.88
CA GLN A 137 12.90 8.84 -3.50
C GLN A 137 11.39 8.55 -3.48
N PRO A 138 10.90 7.73 -2.54
CA PRO A 138 9.47 7.53 -2.36
C PRO A 138 8.81 8.87 -1.96
N LYS A 139 7.62 9.12 -2.50
CA LYS A 139 6.80 10.30 -2.17
C LYS A 139 6.16 10.19 -0.79
N LEU A 140 5.99 8.97 -0.31
CA LEU A 140 5.32 8.64 0.96
C LEU A 140 6.01 7.45 1.61
N ILE A 141 6.31 7.59 2.90
CA ILE A 141 6.67 6.47 3.77
C ILE A 141 5.71 6.50 4.95
N LEU A 142 4.86 5.48 5.05
CA LEU A 142 4.01 5.26 6.22
C LEU A 142 4.64 4.21 7.11
N GLN A 143 4.89 4.55 8.36
CA GLN A 143 5.46 3.63 9.33
C GLN A 143 4.39 3.11 10.29
N VAL A 144 4.28 1.80 10.37
CA VAL A 144 3.44 1.10 11.33
C VAL A 144 4.27 0.77 12.55
N ALA A 145 3.86 1.24 13.73
CA ALA A 145 4.48 0.89 15.00
C ALA A 145 4.28 -0.60 15.31
N ASP A 146 5.31 -1.26 15.81
CA ASP A 146 5.28 -2.70 16.13
C ASP A 146 6.06 -3.04 17.41
N ASP A 147 6.25 -2.04 18.28
CA ASP A 147 6.95 -2.13 19.58
C ASP A 147 8.40 -2.62 19.47
N SER A 148 9.03 -2.48 18.31
CA SER A 148 10.44 -2.85 18.12
C SER A 148 11.43 -1.81 18.67
N GLY A 149 10.98 -0.60 18.94
CA GLY A 149 11.75 0.43 19.65
C GLY A 149 12.75 1.21 18.80
N PHE A 150 12.64 1.17 17.46
CA PHE A 150 13.50 1.95 16.57
C PHE A 150 13.07 3.41 16.41
N GLY A 151 11.82 3.72 16.79
CA GLY A 151 11.25 5.04 16.62
C GLY A 151 10.85 5.37 15.16
N LEU A 152 10.32 6.58 14.99
CA LEU A 152 9.85 7.03 13.68
C LEU A 152 11.05 7.37 12.77
N LEU A 153 11.09 6.73 11.61
CA LEU A 153 12.12 6.98 10.59
C LEU A 153 12.05 8.44 10.10
N PRO A 154 13.18 9.15 10.01
CA PRO A 154 13.18 10.51 9.46
C PRO A 154 12.53 10.58 8.07
N GLY A 155 11.54 11.46 7.93
CA GLY A 155 10.76 11.62 6.70
C GLY A 155 9.58 10.66 6.56
N ALA A 156 9.39 9.71 7.47
CA ALA A 156 8.19 8.90 7.53
C ALA A 156 7.07 9.59 8.32
N VAL A 157 5.84 9.18 8.04
CA VAL A 157 4.64 9.56 8.78
C VAL A 157 4.11 8.34 9.52
N ASP A 158 3.70 8.53 10.76
CA ASP A 158 3.07 7.46 11.54
C ASP A 158 1.74 7.03 10.89
N TYR A 159 1.56 5.73 10.68
CA TYR A 159 0.43 5.16 9.96
C TYR A 159 -0.91 5.48 10.62
N GLU A 160 -1.03 5.26 11.94
CA GLU A 160 -2.28 5.49 12.67
C GLU A 160 -2.63 6.98 12.71
N SER A 161 -1.64 7.84 12.91
CA SER A 161 -1.83 9.29 12.89
C SER A 161 -2.27 9.78 11.52
N ALA A 162 -1.68 9.26 10.45
CA ALA A 162 -2.03 9.64 9.08
C ALA A 162 -3.48 9.27 8.75
N ILE A 163 -3.89 8.03 9.00
CA ILE A 163 -5.27 7.61 8.73
C ILE A 163 -6.28 8.29 9.66
N ALA A 164 -5.93 8.58 10.92
CA ALA A 164 -6.82 9.29 11.83
C ALA A 164 -7.15 10.71 11.35
N GLN A 165 -6.20 11.40 10.72
CA GLN A 165 -6.36 12.77 10.23
C GLN A 165 -7.01 12.85 8.86
N ALA A 166 -6.91 11.80 8.04
CA ALA A 166 -7.44 11.79 6.69
C ALA A 166 -8.97 11.68 6.64
N SER A 167 -9.58 12.21 5.59
CA SER A 167 -11.01 12.03 5.33
C SER A 167 -11.31 10.63 4.76
N PRO A 168 -12.39 9.97 5.14
CA PRO A 168 -12.85 8.74 4.47
C PRO A 168 -13.58 9.03 3.15
N THR A 169 -13.81 10.31 2.81
CA THR A 169 -14.48 10.71 1.57
C THR A 169 -13.45 10.80 0.45
N LEU A 170 -13.52 9.87 -0.48
CA LEU A 170 -12.65 9.85 -1.65
C LEU A 170 -13.19 10.71 -2.79
N PRO A 171 -12.30 11.32 -3.61
CA PRO A 171 -12.70 11.93 -4.87
C PRO A 171 -13.49 10.94 -5.75
N SER A 172 -14.55 11.41 -6.40
CA SER A 172 -15.45 10.55 -7.20
C SER A 172 -14.72 9.81 -8.32
N PHE A 173 -13.74 10.42 -8.95
CA PHE A 173 -12.97 9.79 -10.02
C PHE A 173 -12.15 8.57 -9.54
N LEU A 174 -11.77 8.49 -8.26
CA LEU A 174 -11.13 7.30 -7.70
C LEU A 174 -12.15 6.15 -7.58
N THR A 175 -13.31 6.43 -6.98
CA THR A 175 -14.34 5.41 -6.78
C THR A 175 -14.97 4.92 -8.08
N GLU A 176 -15.12 5.81 -9.07
CA GLU A 176 -15.57 5.47 -10.42
C GLU A 176 -14.49 4.72 -11.22
N GLY A 177 -13.23 4.85 -10.86
CA GLY A 177 -12.10 4.22 -11.51
C GLY A 177 -11.79 2.80 -11.06
N TRP A 178 -12.45 2.29 -10.01
CA TRP A 178 -12.19 0.91 -9.55
C TRP A 178 -12.61 -0.11 -10.60
N SER A 179 -11.71 -1.06 -10.89
CA SER A 179 -11.85 -1.99 -11.99
C SER A 179 -11.39 -3.40 -11.58
N GLY A 180 -11.85 -4.39 -12.34
CA GLY A 180 -11.30 -5.74 -12.29
C GLY A 180 -9.86 -5.84 -12.81
N ASP A 181 -9.38 -4.81 -13.51
CA ASP A 181 -8.02 -4.70 -14.04
C ASP A 181 -7.04 -4.10 -13.01
N ASP A 182 -7.48 -3.85 -11.76
CA ASP A 182 -6.59 -3.43 -10.69
C ASP A 182 -5.59 -4.54 -10.39
N MET A 183 -4.30 -4.20 -10.51
CA MET A 183 -3.20 -5.16 -10.46
C MET A 183 -2.72 -5.39 -9.03
N TYR A 184 -2.03 -6.51 -8.86
CA TYR A 184 -1.16 -6.83 -7.76
C TYR A 184 0.16 -7.30 -8.34
N LEU A 185 1.30 -6.76 -7.88
CA LEU A 185 2.61 -7.25 -8.27
C LEU A 185 3.10 -8.33 -7.31
N CYS A 186 3.52 -9.45 -7.85
CA CYS A 186 4.07 -10.56 -7.09
C CYS A 186 5.49 -10.86 -7.55
N TYR A 187 6.47 -10.54 -6.71
CA TYR A 187 7.84 -10.95 -6.92
C TYR A 187 8.06 -12.36 -6.36
N THR A 188 8.44 -13.28 -7.22
CA THR A 188 8.72 -14.67 -6.83
C THR A 188 10.23 -14.89 -6.75
N GLY A 189 10.70 -15.41 -5.62
CA GLY A 189 12.11 -15.79 -5.47
C GLY A 189 12.39 -17.20 -6.00
N GLY A 190 13.59 -17.42 -6.55
CA GLY A 190 14.17 -18.76 -6.77
C GLY A 190 13.90 -19.42 -8.12
N THR A 191 13.31 -18.75 -9.09
CA THR A 191 13.08 -19.33 -10.43
C THR A 191 14.20 -19.03 -11.43
N THR A 192 14.95 -17.96 -11.22
CA THR A 192 16.20 -17.65 -11.96
C THR A 192 17.14 -17.02 -10.97
N GLY A 193 18.32 -17.60 -10.76
CA GLY A 193 19.33 -16.99 -9.89
C GLY A 193 19.61 -15.55 -10.33
N MET A 194 19.80 -14.67 -9.35
CA MET A 194 20.43 -13.38 -9.60
C MET A 194 21.88 -13.61 -9.97
#